data_39e2cb43f21fd6167411a43506177e11
#
_entry.id   39e2cb43f21fd6167411a43506177e11
#
_cell.length_a   1.000
_cell.length_b   1.000
_cell.length_c   1.000
_cell.angle_alpha   90.00
_cell.angle_beta   90.00
_cell.angle_gamma   90.00
#
_symmetry.space_group_name_H-M   'P 1'
#
loop_
_entity.id
_entity.type
_entity.pdbx_description
1 polymer ?
#
loop_
_entity_poly.entity_id
_entity_poly.type
_entity_poly.pdbx_seq_one_letter_code
_entity_poly.pdbx_strand_id
1 'polypeptide(L)'
;MKRVHYAWIVAAVTFIALMGAAGFRATPSVLIVPLQNEFGWNRAVISIAVSINLILFGLTGPFAAALMDRFGLRVVTVGALATVATGALLTTVMNAPWQLYLLWGVVVGLGTGCMASVLAATVANRWFVHRRGLVLGALTAAGATGQLIFLPGLGWLAQNAGWRWAAITVALAALAVVPVVALFLRNRPSDVGLRALGATEADLVPAQTGSPIVNAFRGLRLGVRSRDFWLLGGSFFICGASTNGLIGTHLIPASMDHGMAEVAAASLLAVIGVFDVIGTLASGYLTDRFDSRWLLFFYYGLRGLSLLLLPYVFGTPQFALILFIVFYGLDWVATVPPTVQLARKVFGAQNFAIVYGWIFAAHQLGAASIAFAAGAVRTFFGDYQLAFMSSGLLCLLAAGLVLRIARERPGRVEVPEPGVGAEAPAYS
;
A
#
# COMPACT_ATOMS: atom_id res chain seq x y z
N MET A 1 30.75 -13.56 20.15
CA MET A 1 29.50 -12.92 19.67
C MET A 1 29.31 -13.27 18.19
N LYS A 2 28.23 -13.95 17.80
CA LYS A 2 27.94 -14.21 16.36
C LYS A 2 27.71 -12.84 15.70
N ARG A 3 28.53 -12.47 14.72
CA ARG A 3 28.34 -11.21 13.96
C ARG A 3 26.97 -11.24 13.29
N VAL A 4 26.19 -10.19 13.49
CA VAL A 4 24.88 -10.02 12.84
C VAL A 4 25.10 -10.00 11.33
N HIS A 5 24.39 -10.85 10.59
CA HIS A 5 24.51 -10.89 9.13
C HIS A 5 24.03 -9.58 8.54
N TYR A 6 24.76 -9.02 7.55
CA TYR A 6 24.49 -7.70 6.97
C TYR A 6 23.08 -7.56 6.36
N ALA A 7 22.45 -8.66 5.97
CA ALA A 7 21.06 -8.68 5.52
C ALA A 7 20.09 -8.03 6.51
N TRP A 8 20.32 -8.18 7.82
CA TRP A 8 19.48 -7.55 8.84
C TRP A 8 19.67 -6.04 8.93
N ILE A 9 20.88 -5.54 8.63
CA ILE A 9 21.15 -4.09 8.54
C ILE A 9 20.39 -3.54 7.34
N VAL A 10 20.45 -4.21 6.17
CA VAL A 10 19.70 -3.81 4.97
C VAL A 10 18.20 -3.82 5.24
N ALA A 11 17.67 -4.85 5.92
CA ALA A 11 16.26 -4.92 6.29
C ALA A 11 15.85 -3.77 7.22
N ALA A 12 16.65 -3.45 8.26
CA ALA A 12 16.38 -2.35 9.18
C ALA A 12 16.38 -0.99 8.48
N VAL A 13 17.37 -0.73 7.62
CA VAL A 13 17.44 0.51 6.83
C VAL A 13 16.25 0.63 5.88
N THR A 14 15.87 -0.48 5.24
CA THR A 14 14.69 -0.54 4.38
C THR A 14 13.41 -0.28 5.16
N PHE A 15 13.30 -0.84 6.38
CA PHE A 15 12.16 -0.60 7.27
C PHE A 15 12.02 0.90 7.59
N ILE A 16 13.11 1.58 7.94
CA ILE A 16 13.13 3.03 8.22
C ILE A 16 12.69 3.82 6.98
N ALA A 17 13.19 3.48 5.79
CA ALA A 17 12.80 4.15 4.55
C ALA A 17 11.30 3.97 4.23
N LEU A 18 10.77 2.74 4.38
CA LEU A 18 9.36 2.43 4.16
C LEU A 18 8.44 3.08 5.19
N MET A 19 8.86 3.12 6.45
CA MET A 19 8.16 3.80 7.54
C MET A 19 8.02 5.30 7.24
N GLY A 20 9.11 5.95 6.82
CA GLY A 20 9.08 7.34 6.37
C GLY A 20 8.14 7.54 5.19
N ALA A 21 8.27 6.70 4.14
CA ALA A 21 7.44 6.79 2.94
C ALA A 21 5.94 6.71 3.25
N ALA A 22 5.54 5.87 4.20
CA ALA A 22 4.14 5.74 4.62
C ALA A 22 3.63 6.99 5.35
N GLY A 23 4.44 7.58 6.25
CA GLY A 23 4.12 8.84 6.90
C GLY A 23 3.98 9.98 5.88
N PHE A 24 4.93 10.10 4.94
CA PHE A 24 4.89 11.12 3.89
C PHE A 24 3.66 11.00 2.99
N ARG A 25 3.27 9.78 2.64
CA ARG A 25 2.07 9.52 1.83
C ARG A 25 0.78 9.87 2.57
N ALA A 26 0.71 9.63 3.87
CA ALA A 26 -0.48 9.90 4.68
C ALA A 26 -0.64 11.38 5.06
N THR A 27 0.39 12.20 4.92
CA THR A 27 0.37 13.64 5.29
C THR A 27 -0.79 14.44 4.67
N PRO A 28 -1.22 14.25 3.40
CA PRO A 28 -2.33 15.02 2.85
C PRO A 28 -3.61 14.96 3.69
N SER A 29 -3.86 13.86 4.41
CA SER A 29 -5.05 13.72 5.25
C SER A 29 -5.13 14.76 6.38
N VAL A 30 -3.98 15.20 6.92
CA VAL A 30 -3.90 16.27 7.92
C VAL A 30 -3.78 17.66 7.30
N LEU A 31 -3.48 17.78 6.00
CA LEU A 31 -3.34 19.07 5.33
C LEU A 31 -4.64 19.57 4.68
N ILE A 32 -5.64 18.73 4.46
CA ILE A 32 -6.88 19.09 3.74
C ILE A 32 -7.55 20.31 4.37
N VAL A 33 -7.81 20.28 5.68
CA VAL A 33 -8.52 21.36 6.38
C VAL A 33 -7.67 22.62 6.50
N PRO A 34 -6.38 22.56 6.92
CA PRO A 34 -5.50 23.74 6.92
C PRO A 34 -5.38 24.42 5.55
N LEU A 35 -5.26 23.68 4.45
CA LEU A 35 -5.20 24.25 3.10
C LEU A 35 -6.53 24.89 2.67
N GLN A 36 -7.66 24.28 3.04
CA GLN A 36 -8.98 24.85 2.82
C GLN A 36 -9.13 26.20 3.55
N ASN A 37 -8.69 26.27 4.81
CA ASN A 37 -8.80 27.47 5.63
C ASN A 37 -7.91 28.62 5.15
N GLU A 38 -6.68 28.32 4.68
CA GLU A 38 -5.73 29.34 4.27
C GLU A 38 -6.01 29.87 2.84
N PHE A 39 -6.28 28.97 1.89
CA PHE A 39 -6.39 29.32 0.47
C PHE A 39 -7.84 29.42 -0.01
N GLY A 40 -8.82 29.03 0.79
CA GLY A 40 -10.20 28.95 0.35
C GLY A 40 -10.49 27.83 -0.67
N TRP A 41 -9.54 26.92 -0.90
CA TRP A 41 -9.74 25.82 -1.83
C TRP A 41 -10.76 24.82 -1.30
N ASN A 42 -11.66 24.37 -2.15
CA ASN A 42 -12.58 23.33 -1.77
C ASN A 42 -11.90 21.95 -1.68
N ARG A 43 -12.51 21.01 -0.99
CA ARG A 43 -11.94 19.67 -0.74
C ARG A 43 -11.77 18.87 -2.02
N ALA A 44 -12.63 19.06 -3.03
CA ALA A 44 -12.47 18.39 -4.32
C ALA A 44 -11.15 18.79 -5.00
N VAL A 45 -10.81 20.07 -4.99
CA VAL A 45 -9.55 20.60 -5.54
C VAL A 45 -8.34 19.99 -4.82
N ILE A 46 -8.34 19.95 -3.49
CA ILE A 46 -7.23 19.39 -2.73
C ILE A 46 -7.13 17.87 -2.96
N SER A 47 -8.27 17.17 -3.05
CA SER A 47 -8.32 15.73 -3.25
C SER A 47 -7.80 15.28 -4.63
N ILE A 48 -7.76 16.16 -5.64
CA ILE A 48 -7.09 15.87 -6.93
C ILE A 48 -5.61 15.55 -6.72
N ALA A 49 -4.91 16.32 -5.88
CA ALA A 49 -3.50 16.05 -5.58
C ALA A 49 -3.30 14.68 -4.91
N VAL A 50 -4.19 14.33 -3.97
CA VAL A 50 -4.17 13.01 -3.30
C VAL A 50 -4.41 11.90 -4.33
N SER A 51 -5.37 12.08 -5.24
CA SER A 51 -5.69 11.10 -6.27
C SER A 51 -4.53 10.89 -7.23
N ILE A 52 -3.87 11.96 -7.70
CA ILE A 52 -2.67 11.88 -8.55
C ILE A 52 -1.56 11.11 -7.80
N ASN A 53 -1.34 11.42 -6.52
CA ASN A 53 -0.36 10.73 -5.70
C ASN A 53 -0.63 9.22 -5.61
N LEU A 54 -1.86 8.82 -5.33
CA LEU A 54 -2.27 7.42 -5.20
C LEU A 54 -2.14 6.65 -6.53
N ILE A 55 -2.51 7.28 -7.66
CA ILE A 55 -2.33 6.70 -8.99
C ILE A 55 -0.85 6.43 -9.25
N LEU A 56 0.00 7.44 -9.05
CA LEU A 56 1.43 7.32 -9.29
C LEU A 56 2.10 6.34 -8.32
N PHE A 57 1.69 6.34 -7.05
CA PHE A 57 2.15 5.34 -6.07
C PHE A 57 1.89 3.91 -6.55
N GLY A 58 0.72 3.63 -7.12
CA GLY A 58 0.37 2.32 -7.64
C GLY A 58 1.09 1.96 -8.94
N LEU A 59 1.07 2.87 -9.91
CA LEU A 59 1.61 2.64 -11.24
C LEU A 59 3.14 2.70 -11.30
N THR A 60 3.79 3.40 -10.39
CA THR A 60 5.27 3.49 -10.34
C THR A 60 5.92 2.16 -9.94
N GLY A 61 5.21 1.29 -9.17
CA GLY A 61 5.78 0.05 -8.64
C GLY A 61 6.48 -0.85 -9.67
N PRO A 62 5.82 -1.25 -10.79
CA PRO A 62 6.47 -2.07 -11.82
C PRO A 62 7.72 -1.42 -12.43
N PHE A 63 7.72 -0.10 -12.60
CA PHE A 63 8.86 0.66 -13.14
C PHE A 63 9.98 0.84 -12.10
N ALA A 64 9.62 1.00 -10.82
CA ALA A 64 10.58 1.09 -9.73
C ALA A 64 11.45 -0.18 -9.62
N ALA A 65 10.86 -1.36 -9.83
CA ALA A 65 11.63 -2.61 -9.90
C ALA A 65 12.70 -2.55 -11.00
N ALA A 66 12.32 -2.09 -12.21
CA ALA A 66 13.25 -1.94 -13.33
C ALA A 66 14.37 -0.93 -13.03
N LEU A 67 14.04 0.18 -12.38
CA LEU A 67 15.03 1.18 -11.96
C LEU A 67 15.99 0.60 -10.93
N MET A 68 15.47 -0.18 -9.94
CA MET A 68 16.30 -0.85 -8.93
C MET A 68 17.21 -1.92 -9.52
N ASP A 69 16.78 -2.60 -10.58
CA ASP A 69 17.60 -3.58 -11.28
C ASP A 69 18.73 -2.92 -12.07
N ARG A 70 18.45 -1.78 -12.71
CA ARG A 70 19.40 -1.05 -13.55
C ARG A 70 20.37 -0.18 -12.73
N PHE A 71 19.87 0.60 -11.79
CA PHE A 71 20.64 1.59 -11.04
C PHE A 71 20.99 1.15 -9.61
N GLY A 72 20.38 0.07 -9.14
CA GLY A 72 20.56 -0.47 -7.79
C GLY A 72 19.59 0.11 -6.78
N LEU A 73 19.36 -0.64 -5.69
CA LEU A 73 18.46 -0.28 -4.58
C LEU A 73 18.84 1.06 -3.94
N ARG A 74 20.15 1.25 -3.67
CA ARG A 74 20.68 2.42 -2.98
C ARG A 74 20.38 3.72 -3.74
N VAL A 75 20.73 3.78 -5.03
CA VAL A 75 20.56 4.98 -5.86
C VAL A 75 19.09 5.33 -6.00
N VAL A 76 18.23 4.34 -6.28
CA VAL A 76 16.80 4.57 -6.47
C VAL A 76 16.15 5.03 -5.16
N THR A 77 16.48 4.44 -4.01
CA THR A 77 15.90 4.83 -2.72
C THR A 77 16.36 6.22 -2.29
N VAL A 78 17.65 6.55 -2.47
CA VAL A 78 18.18 7.91 -2.20
C VAL A 78 17.50 8.95 -3.10
N GLY A 79 17.39 8.66 -4.41
CA GLY A 79 16.71 9.53 -5.36
C GLY A 79 15.24 9.73 -5.00
N ALA A 80 14.54 8.66 -4.61
CA ALA A 80 13.15 8.72 -4.17
C ALA A 80 12.97 9.60 -2.91
N LEU A 81 13.81 9.43 -1.89
CA LEU A 81 13.80 10.26 -0.68
C LEU A 81 14.09 11.74 -1.00
N ALA A 82 15.10 12.01 -1.85
CA ALA A 82 15.41 13.37 -2.28
C ALA A 82 14.23 14.00 -3.06
N THR A 83 13.55 13.22 -3.91
CA THR A 83 12.36 13.67 -4.64
C THR A 83 11.22 14.01 -3.68
N VAL A 84 10.96 13.17 -2.67
CA VAL A 84 9.95 13.45 -1.63
C VAL A 84 10.30 14.71 -0.86
N ALA A 85 11.55 14.83 -0.41
CA ALA A 85 12.02 16.02 0.35
C ALA A 85 11.85 17.31 -0.46
N THR A 86 12.26 17.29 -1.74
CA THR A 86 12.14 18.44 -2.63
C THR A 86 10.67 18.82 -2.86
N GLY A 87 9.80 17.82 -3.16
CA GLY A 87 8.37 18.07 -3.35
C GLY A 87 7.70 18.65 -2.11
N ALA A 88 7.96 18.06 -0.93
CA ALA A 88 7.39 18.53 0.33
C ALA A 88 7.90 19.95 0.70
N LEU A 89 9.20 20.23 0.49
CA LEU A 89 9.76 21.55 0.79
C LEU A 89 9.20 22.62 -0.14
N LEU A 90 9.14 22.36 -1.45
CA LEU A 90 8.60 23.32 -2.42
C LEU A 90 7.10 23.57 -2.20
N THR A 91 6.37 22.62 -1.64
CA THR A 91 4.94 22.80 -1.29
C THR A 91 4.76 23.96 -0.29
N THR A 92 5.73 24.25 0.56
CA THR A 92 5.64 25.34 1.57
C THR A 92 5.50 26.74 0.98
N VAL A 93 5.91 26.93 -0.26
CA VAL A 93 5.86 28.22 -0.98
C VAL A 93 4.76 28.27 -2.06
N MET A 94 3.92 27.23 -2.12
CA MET A 94 2.82 27.19 -3.10
C MET A 94 1.74 28.23 -2.79
N ASN A 95 1.06 28.69 -3.84
CA ASN A 95 -0.05 29.63 -3.77
C ASN A 95 -1.19 29.31 -4.74
N ALA A 96 -1.05 28.25 -5.54
CA ALA A 96 -2.06 27.84 -6.53
C ALA A 96 -2.28 26.32 -6.51
N PRO A 97 -3.50 25.82 -6.78
CA PRO A 97 -3.83 24.39 -6.74
C PRO A 97 -2.95 23.52 -7.66
N TRP A 98 -2.61 24.01 -8.86
CA TRP A 98 -1.78 23.25 -9.79
C TRP A 98 -0.39 22.92 -9.24
N GLN A 99 0.15 23.79 -8.36
CA GLN A 99 1.42 23.55 -7.69
C GLN A 99 1.30 22.38 -6.70
N LEU A 100 0.17 22.28 -5.97
CA LEU A 100 -0.12 21.13 -5.11
C LEU A 100 -0.21 19.84 -5.94
N TYR A 101 -0.87 19.88 -7.12
CA TYR A 101 -0.96 18.72 -8.01
C TYR A 101 0.42 18.28 -8.50
N LEU A 102 1.28 19.22 -8.88
CA LEU A 102 2.63 18.91 -9.33
C LEU A 102 3.52 18.44 -8.18
N LEU A 103 3.58 19.20 -7.09
CA LEU A 103 4.55 18.96 -6.03
C LEU A 103 4.17 17.75 -5.17
N TRP A 104 2.94 17.74 -4.63
CA TRP A 104 2.49 16.64 -3.79
C TRP A 104 1.92 15.47 -4.60
N GLY A 105 1.13 15.76 -5.60
CA GLY A 105 0.55 14.73 -6.45
C GLY A 105 1.61 13.99 -7.24
N VAL A 106 2.38 14.68 -8.07
CA VAL A 106 3.33 14.03 -8.99
C VAL A 106 4.67 13.76 -8.31
N VAL A 107 5.35 14.79 -7.80
CA VAL A 107 6.73 14.65 -7.32
C VAL A 107 6.81 13.75 -6.09
N VAL A 108 6.01 14.02 -5.05
CA VAL A 108 5.96 13.15 -3.86
C VAL A 108 5.38 11.77 -4.19
N GLY A 109 4.37 11.70 -5.08
CA GLY A 109 3.76 10.44 -5.51
C GLY A 109 4.74 9.50 -6.20
N LEU A 110 5.56 10.00 -7.13
CA LEU A 110 6.63 9.22 -7.78
C LEU A 110 7.69 8.77 -6.78
N GLY A 111 8.13 9.66 -5.88
CA GLY A 111 9.13 9.34 -4.86
C GLY A 111 8.64 8.23 -3.93
N THR A 112 7.45 8.37 -3.35
CA THR A 112 6.87 7.35 -2.45
C THR A 112 6.54 6.05 -3.18
N GLY A 113 6.12 6.12 -4.46
CA GLY A 113 5.86 4.95 -5.30
C GLY A 113 7.10 4.08 -5.54
N CYS A 114 8.29 4.69 -5.66
CA CYS A 114 9.54 3.95 -5.73
C CYS A 114 9.91 3.23 -4.43
N MET A 115 9.36 3.67 -3.29
CA MET A 115 9.59 3.08 -1.97
C MET A 115 8.41 2.21 -1.48
N ALA A 116 7.47 1.85 -2.34
CA ALA A 116 6.32 1.02 -2.03
C ALA A 116 6.71 -0.45 -1.75
N SER A 117 5.74 -1.34 -1.76
CA SER A 117 5.90 -2.79 -1.56
C SER A 117 6.99 -3.43 -2.44
N VAL A 118 7.32 -2.81 -3.57
CA VAL A 118 8.38 -3.27 -4.49
C VAL A 118 9.76 -3.22 -3.84
N LEU A 119 10.08 -2.18 -3.08
CA LEU A 119 11.35 -2.09 -2.35
C LEU A 119 11.44 -3.20 -1.29
N ALA A 120 10.37 -3.42 -0.52
CA ALA A 120 10.29 -4.50 0.46
C ALA A 120 10.51 -5.88 -0.17
N ALA A 121 9.79 -6.16 -1.26
CA ALA A 121 9.89 -7.42 -1.99
C ALA A 121 11.29 -7.63 -2.58
N THR A 122 11.89 -6.57 -3.15
CA THR A 122 13.23 -6.65 -3.75
C THR A 122 14.29 -6.94 -2.71
N VAL A 123 14.24 -6.29 -1.55
CA VAL A 123 15.17 -6.54 -0.43
C VAL A 123 14.98 -7.95 0.11
N ALA A 124 13.74 -8.37 0.40
CA ALA A 124 13.45 -9.71 0.91
C ALA A 124 13.95 -10.80 -0.06
N ASN A 125 13.73 -10.62 -1.37
CA ASN A 125 14.15 -11.59 -2.38
C ASN A 125 15.67 -11.65 -2.61
N ARG A 126 16.37 -10.52 -2.55
CA ARG A 126 17.83 -10.47 -2.82
C ARG A 126 18.68 -10.86 -1.63
N TRP A 127 18.23 -10.55 -0.41
CA TRP A 127 19.05 -10.67 0.78
C TRP A 127 18.70 -11.88 1.65
N PHE A 128 17.53 -12.52 1.45
CA PHE A 128 17.04 -13.61 2.29
C PHE A 128 16.56 -14.80 1.45
N VAL A 129 17.08 -15.99 1.74
CA VAL A 129 16.54 -17.27 1.27
C VAL A 129 15.64 -17.85 2.36
N HIS A 130 16.18 -17.98 3.60
CA HIS A 130 15.39 -18.32 4.77
C HIS A 130 14.72 -17.09 5.37
N ARG A 131 13.53 -17.27 5.96
CA ARG A 131 12.75 -16.22 6.63
C ARG A 131 12.29 -15.07 5.70
N ARG A 132 12.24 -15.32 4.39
CA ARG A 132 11.82 -14.32 3.40
C ARG A 132 10.43 -13.77 3.70
N GLY A 133 9.45 -14.63 4.06
CA GLY A 133 8.10 -14.24 4.43
C GLY A 133 8.07 -13.37 5.68
N LEU A 134 8.83 -13.72 6.72
CA LEU A 134 8.95 -12.93 7.95
C LEU A 134 9.49 -11.52 7.65
N VAL A 135 10.56 -11.43 6.86
CA VAL A 135 11.16 -10.14 6.48
C VAL A 135 10.20 -9.31 5.65
N LEU A 136 9.52 -9.92 4.68
CA LEU A 136 8.52 -9.21 3.87
C LEU A 136 7.37 -8.70 4.75
N GLY A 137 6.87 -9.53 5.67
CA GLY A 137 5.83 -9.12 6.63
C GLY A 137 6.28 -7.97 7.52
N ALA A 138 7.50 -8.05 8.07
CA ALA A 138 8.07 -6.97 8.88
C ALA A 138 8.21 -5.67 8.09
N LEU A 139 8.73 -5.73 6.85
CA LEU A 139 8.86 -4.56 5.99
C LEU A 139 7.49 -3.98 5.57
N THR A 140 6.47 -4.80 5.42
CA THR A 140 5.09 -4.34 5.14
C THR A 140 4.50 -3.63 6.36
N ALA A 141 4.76 -4.12 7.58
CA ALA A 141 4.34 -3.47 8.82
C ALA A 141 4.94 -2.07 9.03
N ALA A 142 6.03 -1.73 8.33
CA ALA A 142 6.58 -0.37 8.34
C ALA A 142 5.56 0.70 7.91
N GLY A 143 4.59 0.32 7.05
CA GLY A 143 3.50 1.20 6.62
C GLY A 143 2.63 1.66 7.78
N ALA A 144 2.11 0.72 8.57
CA ALA A 144 1.29 1.01 9.75
C ALA A 144 2.10 1.76 10.82
N THR A 145 3.36 1.35 11.05
CA THR A 145 4.27 2.01 11.99
C THR A 145 4.52 3.47 11.60
N GLY A 146 4.71 3.75 10.31
CA GLY A 146 4.91 5.10 9.80
C GLY A 146 3.69 5.99 10.06
N GLN A 147 2.48 5.50 9.78
CA GLN A 147 1.26 6.24 10.09
C GLN A 147 1.11 6.53 11.58
N LEU A 148 1.31 5.52 12.43
CA LEU A 148 1.24 5.65 13.90
C LEU A 148 2.16 6.74 14.44
N ILE A 149 3.39 6.83 13.94
CA ILE A 149 4.39 7.78 14.43
C ILE A 149 4.17 9.18 13.85
N PHE A 150 3.94 9.27 12.54
CA PHE A 150 3.93 10.57 11.86
C PHE A 150 2.59 11.30 11.98
N LEU A 151 1.43 10.63 11.86
CA LEU A 151 0.16 11.32 11.79
C LEU A 151 -0.19 12.17 13.01
N PRO A 152 -0.06 11.66 14.27
CA PRO A 152 -0.36 12.50 15.44
C PRO A 152 0.57 13.70 15.55
N GLY A 153 1.87 13.50 15.26
CA GLY A 153 2.86 14.58 15.29
C GLY A 153 2.63 15.63 14.21
N LEU A 154 2.29 15.20 12.99
CA LEU A 154 1.99 16.11 11.88
C LEU A 154 0.66 16.85 12.12
N GLY A 155 -0.37 16.17 12.70
CA GLY A 155 -1.61 16.83 13.10
C GLY A 155 -1.37 17.89 14.17
N TRP A 156 -0.52 17.61 15.17
CA TRP A 156 -0.14 18.60 16.19
C TRP A 156 0.58 19.80 15.58
N LEU A 157 1.53 19.57 14.66
CA LEU A 157 2.25 20.63 13.95
C LEU A 157 1.28 21.46 13.09
N ALA A 158 0.40 20.83 12.34
CA ALA A 158 -0.56 21.52 11.49
C ALA A 158 -1.50 22.40 12.31
N GLN A 159 -1.94 21.93 13.47
CA GLN A 159 -2.85 22.67 14.37
C GLN A 159 -2.15 23.82 15.09
N ASN A 160 -0.91 23.64 15.60
CA ASN A 160 -0.27 24.58 16.52
C ASN A 160 0.76 25.49 15.85
N ALA A 161 1.45 25.02 14.81
CA ALA A 161 2.51 25.74 14.11
C ALA A 161 2.20 26.05 12.65
N GLY A 162 1.10 25.46 12.12
CA GLY A 162 0.66 25.59 10.75
C GLY A 162 1.18 24.47 9.84
N TRP A 163 0.44 24.22 8.78
CA TRP A 163 0.68 23.12 7.85
C TRP A 163 2.06 23.14 7.16
N ARG A 164 2.64 24.33 6.99
CA ARG A 164 4.00 24.46 6.42
C ARG A 164 5.03 23.74 7.27
N TRP A 165 4.92 23.79 8.58
CA TRP A 165 5.81 23.06 9.49
C TRP A 165 5.63 21.55 9.39
N ALA A 166 4.41 21.07 9.14
CA ALA A 166 4.17 19.65 8.85
C ALA A 166 4.88 19.23 7.55
N ALA A 167 4.80 20.03 6.49
CA ALA A 167 5.49 19.78 5.22
C ALA A 167 7.03 19.84 5.36
N ILE A 168 7.56 20.80 6.11
CA ILE A 168 9.00 20.91 6.44
C ILE A 168 9.47 19.68 7.22
N THR A 169 8.70 19.22 8.19
CA THR A 169 9.01 18.01 8.97
C THR A 169 9.09 16.77 8.09
N VAL A 170 8.17 16.62 7.13
CA VAL A 170 8.23 15.55 6.11
C VAL A 170 9.52 15.64 5.29
N ALA A 171 9.89 16.84 4.83
CA ALA A 171 11.10 17.05 4.05
C ALA A 171 12.36 16.72 4.86
N LEU A 172 12.45 17.21 6.10
CA LEU A 172 13.59 16.95 6.99
C LEU A 172 13.68 15.47 7.37
N ALA A 173 12.57 14.79 7.63
CA ALA A 173 12.55 13.36 7.91
C ALA A 173 13.03 12.55 6.70
N ALA A 174 12.59 12.90 5.47
CA ALA A 174 13.08 12.27 4.26
C ALA A 174 14.61 12.50 4.09
N LEU A 175 15.09 13.72 4.27
CA LEU A 175 16.51 14.06 4.19
C LEU A 175 17.34 13.36 5.28
N ALA A 176 16.83 13.20 6.49
CA ALA A 176 17.52 12.49 7.58
C ALA A 176 17.72 11.00 7.28
N VAL A 177 16.82 10.39 6.51
CA VAL A 177 16.94 8.99 6.09
C VAL A 177 17.94 8.81 4.93
N VAL A 178 18.19 9.85 4.12
CA VAL A 178 19.14 9.78 2.98
C VAL A 178 20.53 9.30 3.40
N PRO A 179 21.23 9.89 4.40
CA PRO A 179 22.55 9.40 4.78
C PRO A 179 22.53 7.96 5.32
N VAL A 180 21.47 7.57 6.04
CA VAL A 180 21.31 6.20 6.54
C VAL A 180 21.24 5.22 5.38
N VAL A 181 20.41 5.51 4.38
CA VAL A 181 20.29 4.69 3.15
C VAL A 181 21.61 4.73 2.36
N ALA A 182 22.21 5.90 2.18
CA ALA A 182 23.45 6.05 1.42
C ALA A 182 24.64 5.29 2.03
N LEU A 183 24.73 5.21 3.34
CA LEU A 183 25.83 4.54 4.02
C LEU A 183 25.60 3.04 4.19
N PHE A 184 24.39 2.60 4.51
CA PHE A 184 24.13 1.23 4.95
C PHE A 184 23.35 0.39 3.94
N LEU A 185 22.55 0.96 3.03
CA LEU A 185 21.87 0.16 2.02
C LEU A 185 22.87 -0.30 0.94
N ARG A 186 22.87 -1.59 0.64
CA ARG A 186 23.67 -2.20 -0.43
C ARG A 186 22.74 -2.88 -1.45
N ASN A 187 23.18 -2.94 -2.69
CA ASN A 187 22.35 -3.45 -3.78
C ASN A 187 22.21 -4.98 -3.74
N ARG A 188 23.30 -5.67 -3.42
CA ARG A 188 23.39 -7.15 -3.40
C ARG A 188 24.28 -7.61 -2.25
N PRO A 189 24.10 -8.86 -1.77
CA PRO A 189 24.99 -9.45 -0.76
C PRO A 189 26.45 -9.50 -1.23
N SER A 190 26.69 -9.73 -2.53
CA SER A 190 28.03 -9.73 -3.13
C SER A 190 28.78 -8.41 -2.96
N ASP A 191 28.09 -7.27 -2.85
CA ASP A 191 28.73 -5.95 -2.66
C ASP A 191 29.48 -5.84 -1.32
N VAL A 192 29.21 -6.75 -0.39
CA VAL A 192 29.86 -6.86 0.93
C VAL A 192 30.54 -8.22 1.13
N GLY A 193 30.79 -8.95 0.04
CA GLY A 193 31.47 -10.26 0.09
C GLY A 193 30.66 -11.35 0.79
N LEU A 194 29.33 -11.22 0.85
CA LEU A 194 28.43 -12.17 1.50
C LEU A 194 27.51 -12.85 0.49
N ARG A 195 26.96 -13.99 0.88
CA ARG A 195 25.80 -14.62 0.22
C ARG A 195 24.50 -14.15 0.85
N ALA A 196 23.35 -14.37 0.19
CA ALA A 196 22.05 -14.12 0.82
C ALA A 196 21.91 -14.97 2.10
N LEU A 197 21.22 -14.45 3.10
CA LEU A 197 21.07 -15.14 4.37
C LEU A 197 20.30 -16.45 4.20
N GLY A 198 20.98 -17.57 4.52
CA GLY A 198 20.44 -18.91 4.36
C GLY A 198 20.62 -19.51 2.96
N ALA A 199 21.38 -18.87 2.05
CA ALA A 199 21.68 -19.43 0.74
C ALA A 199 22.70 -20.57 0.85
N THR A 200 22.39 -21.72 0.23
CA THR A 200 23.30 -22.82 -0.07
C THR A 200 23.84 -22.71 -1.49
N GLU A 201 24.78 -23.58 -1.88
CA GLU A 201 25.34 -23.58 -3.26
C GLU A 201 24.29 -23.88 -4.34
N ALA A 202 23.24 -24.64 -3.97
CA ALA A 202 22.13 -24.98 -4.85
C ALA A 202 21.10 -23.82 -5.06
N ASP A 203 21.13 -22.77 -4.25
CA ASP A 203 20.15 -21.67 -4.27
C ASP A 203 20.54 -20.51 -5.21
N LEU A 204 21.37 -20.76 -6.20
CA LEU A 204 21.64 -19.80 -7.29
C LEU A 204 20.37 -19.70 -8.15
N VAL A 205 19.40 -18.89 -7.69
CA VAL A 205 18.22 -18.55 -8.49
C VAL A 205 18.70 -17.81 -9.73
N PRO A 206 18.43 -18.32 -10.93
CA PRO A 206 18.77 -17.60 -12.16
C PRO A 206 18.15 -16.22 -12.11
N ALA A 207 18.91 -15.18 -12.37
CA ALA A 207 18.37 -13.83 -12.54
C ALA A 207 17.26 -13.91 -13.58
N GLN A 208 16.09 -13.35 -13.30
CA GLN A 208 15.02 -13.28 -14.30
C GLN A 208 15.57 -12.57 -15.53
N THR A 209 15.74 -13.33 -16.61
CA THR A 209 16.20 -12.82 -17.90
C THR A 209 15.06 -12.07 -18.56
N GLY A 210 15.28 -10.85 -18.99
CA GLY A 210 14.32 -10.04 -19.72
C GLY A 210 14.13 -8.64 -19.12
N SER A 211 13.63 -7.72 -19.93
CA SER A 211 13.29 -6.37 -19.46
C SER A 211 12.11 -6.44 -18.46
N PRO A 212 12.24 -5.89 -17.25
CA PRO A 212 11.16 -5.84 -16.27
C PRO A 212 9.89 -5.20 -16.81
N ILE A 213 10.03 -4.21 -17.70
CA ILE A 213 8.91 -3.53 -18.37
C ILE A 213 8.15 -4.51 -19.25
N VAL A 214 8.86 -5.29 -20.08
CA VAL A 214 8.23 -6.30 -20.95
C VAL A 214 7.53 -7.37 -20.11
N ASN A 215 8.15 -7.80 -19.01
CA ASN A 215 7.56 -8.77 -18.10
C ASN A 215 6.29 -8.20 -17.41
N ALA A 216 6.29 -6.92 -17.01
CA ALA A 216 5.10 -6.27 -16.45
C ALA A 216 3.93 -6.30 -17.44
N PHE A 217 4.12 -5.91 -18.71
CA PHE A 217 3.08 -5.94 -19.73
C PHE A 217 2.65 -7.37 -20.11
N ARG A 218 3.58 -8.35 -20.07
CA ARG A 218 3.21 -9.77 -20.24
C ARG A 218 2.27 -10.23 -19.14
N GLY A 219 2.52 -9.85 -17.88
CA GLY A 219 1.62 -10.14 -16.76
C GLY A 219 0.25 -9.50 -16.91
N LEU A 220 0.18 -8.25 -17.38
CA LEU A 220 -1.09 -7.58 -17.68
C LEU A 220 -1.86 -8.34 -18.78
N ARG A 221 -1.19 -8.65 -19.89
CA ARG A 221 -1.82 -9.39 -21.01
C ARG A 221 -2.34 -10.77 -20.59
N LEU A 222 -1.62 -11.45 -19.71
CA LEU A 222 -2.06 -12.72 -19.12
C LEU A 222 -3.29 -12.50 -18.23
N GLY A 223 -3.23 -11.50 -17.35
CA GLY A 223 -4.29 -11.18 -16.39
C GLY A 223 -5.61 -10.82 -17.07
N VAL A 224 -5.61 -9.83 -17.99
CA VAL A 224 -6.84 -9.29 -18.59
C VAL A 224 -7.67 -10.30 -19.37
N ARG A 225 -7.06 -11.42 -19.76
CA ARG A 225 -7.75 -12.54 -20.44
C ARG A 225 -8.51 -13.46 -19.47
N SER A 226 -8.24 -13.34 -18.17
CA SER A 226 -8.87 -14.16 -17.13
C SER A 226 -10.02 -13.43 -16.48
N ARG A 227 -11.17 -14.09 -16.35
CA ARG A 227 -12.30 -13.60 -15.56
C ARG A 227 -11.91 -13.35 -14.09
N ASP A 228 -11.09 -14.23 -13.53
CA ASP A 228 -10.67 -14.15 -12.14
C ASP A 228 -9.75 -12.95 -11.87
N PHE A 229 -9.02 -12.50 -12.90
CA PHE A 229 -8.27 -11.22 -12.81
C PHE A 229 -9.20 -10.04 -12.57
N TRP A 230 -10.31 -9.97 -13.28
CA TRP A 230 -11.27 -8.87 -13.14
C TRP A 230 -12.04 -8.95 -11.82
N LEU A 231 -12.33 -10.16 -11.34
CA LEU A 231 -12.95 -10.35 -10.02
C LEU A 231 -11.99 -9.96 -8.88
N LEU A 232 -10.73 -10.40 -8.94
CA LEU A 232 -9.68 -10.01 -8.00
C LEU A 232 -9.38 -8.51 -8.07
N GLY A 233 -9.16 -7.99 -9.28
CA GLY A 233 -8.87 -6.59 -9.50
C GLY A 233 -10.03 -5.68 -9.09
N GLY A 234 -11.27 -6.06 -9.42
CA GLY A 234 -12.48 -5.30 -9.06
C GLY A 234 -12.74 -5.29 -7.56
N SER A 235 -12.65 -6.44 -6.88
CA SER A 235 -12.79 -6.50 -5.42
C SER A 235 -11.66 -5.73 -4.72
N PHE A 236 -10.44 -5.83 -5.23
CA PHE A 236 -9.31 -5.11 -4.66
C PHE A 236 -9.30 -3.61 -4.99
N PHE A 237 -9.91 -3.20 -6.12
CA PHE A 237 -10.25 -1.80 -6.41
C PHE A 237 -11.17 -1.23 -5.32
N ILE A 238 -12.24 -1.96 -4.96
CA ILE A 238 -13.17 -1.57 -3.89
C ILE A 238 -12.46 -1.54 -2.53
N CYS A 239 -11.52 -2.45 -2.29
CA CYS A 239 -10.66 -2.41 -1.10
C CYS A 239 -9.90 -1.09 -1.02
N GLY A 240 -9.19 -0.71 -2.07
CA GLY A 240 -8.46 0.55 -2.13
C GLY A 240 -9.36 1.77 -1.96
N ALA A 241 -10.51 1.75 -2.62
CA ALA A 241 -11.54 2.78 -2.50
C ALA A 241 -11.96 3.00 -1.05
N SER A 242 -12.34 1.94 -0.35
CA SER A 242 -12.82 2.01 1.03
C SER A 242 -11.72 2.31 2.05
N THR A 243 -10.50 1.81 1.85
CA THR A 243 -9.37 2.00 2.79
C THR A 243 -8.60 3.30 2.51
N ASN A 244 -7.59 3.26 1.65
CA ASN A 244 -6.68 4.39 1.40
C ASN A 244 -7.42 5.60 0.80
N GLY A 245 -8.40 5.36 -0.08
CA GLY A 245 -9.15 6.42 -0.74
C GLY A 245 -10.09 7.16 0.21
N LEU A 246 -10.95 6.43 0.91
CA LEU A 246 -11.96 7.04 1.78
C LEU A 246 -11.41 7.29 3.18
N ILE A 247 -11.17 6.23 3.94
CA ILE A 247 -10.81 6.36 5.36
C ILE A 247 -9.41 6.97 5.50
N GLY A 248 -8.42 6.48 4.75
CA GLY A 248 -7.05 6.99 4.81
C GLY A 248 -6.90 8.47 4.42
N THR A 249 -7.82 9.00 3.62
CA THR A 249 -7.77 10.39 3.15
C THR A 249 -8.76 11.29 3.90
N HIS A 250 -9.97 10.81 4.17
CA HIS A 250 -11.08 11.66 4.61
C HIS A 250 -11.56 11.41 6.04
N LEU A 251 -11.08 10.38 6.77
CA LEU A 251 -11.50 10.17 8.17
C LEU A 251 -11.14 11.36 9.06
N ILE A 252 -9.92 11.91 8.91
CA ILE A 252 -9.47 13.06 9.71
C ILE A 252 -10.35 14.29 9.43
N PRO A 253 -10.48 14.77 8.16
CA PRO A 253 -11.35 15.92 7.90
C PRO A 253 -12.82 15.65 8.19
N ALA A 254 -13.33 14.42 8.07
CA ALA A 254 -14.68 14.08 8.45
C ALA A 254 -14.89 14.15 9.97
N SER A 255 -13.92 13.67 10.76
CA SER A 255 -13.97 13.78 12.22
C SER A 255 -13.91 15.24 12.68
N MET A 256 -13.10 16.09 12.01
CA MET A 256 -13.02 17.51 12.29
C MET A 256 -14.33 18.24 11.96
N ASP A 257 -15.05 17.86 10.90
CA ASP A 257 -16.37 18.38 10.58
C ASP A 257 -17.42 18.12 11.71
N HIS A 258 -17.18 17.08 12.52
CA HIS A 258 -17.99 16.74 13.69
C HIS A 258 -17.41 17.30 15.02
N GLY A 259 -16.52 18.31 14.94
CA GLY A 259 -15.99 19.03 16.10
C GLY A 259 -14.80 18.37 16.80
N MET A 260 -14.20 17.33 16.21
CA MET A 260 -13.03 16.70 16.80
C MET A 260 -11.76 17.53 16.51
N ALA A 261 -10.90 17.68 17.52
CA ALA A 261 -9.59 18.32 17.33
C ALA A 261 -8.72 17.51 16.36
N GLU A 262 -7.90 18.20 15.55
CA GLU A 262 -7.07 17.58 14.49
C GLU A 262 -6.14 16.48 15.01
N VAL A 263 -5.51 16.71 16.18
CA VAL A 263 -4.64 15.71 16.82
C VAL A 263 -5.43 14.44 17.20
N ALA A 264 -6.63 14.60 17.75
CA ALA A 264 -7.49 13.48 18.12
C ALA A 264 -7.95 12.70 16.86
N ALA A 265 -8.38 13.41 15.82
CA ALA A 265 -8.75 12.81 14.53
C ALA A 265 -7.58 12.06 13.86
N ALA A 266 -6.38 12.66 13.85
CA ALA A 266 -5.17 12.02 13.35
C ALA A 266 -4.78 10.76 14.16
N SER A 267 -5.01 10.80 15.49
CA SER A 267 -4.75 9.66 16.38
C SER A 267 -5.70 8.49 16.12
N LEU A 268 -6.94 8.73 15.69
CA LEU A 268 -7.86 7.65 15.28
C LEU A 268 -7.26 6.83 14.12
N LEU A 269 -6.75 7.52 13.08
CA LEU A 269 -6.14 6.84 11.93
C LEU A 269 -4.84 6.14 12.32
N ALA A 270 -4.08 6.69 13.26
CA ALA A 270 -2.89 6.03 13.80
C ALA A 270 -3.24 4.73 14.56
N VAL A 271 -4.29 4.74 15.38
CA VAL A 271 -4.78 3.57 16.12
C VAL A 271 -5.31 2.49 15.19
N ILE A 272 -5.97 2.86 14.08
CA ILE A 272 -6.31 1.92 12.99
C ILE A 272 -5.04 1.16 12.56
N GLY A 273 -3.90 1.84 12.40
CA GLY A 273 -2.64 1.21 12.03
C GLY A 273 -2.12 0.17 13.05
N VAL A 274 -2.37 0.36 14.34
CA VAL A 274 -2.02 -0.65 15.38
C VAL A 274 -2.84 -1.93 15.18
N PHE A 275 -4.16 -1.78 15.04
CA PHE A 275 -5.04 -2.93 14.84
C PHE A 275 -4.83 -3.60 13.48
N ASP A 276 -4.41 -2.85 12.45
CA ASP A 276 -4.03 -3.38 11.15
C ASP A 276 -2.90 -4.41 11.24
N VAL A 277 -1.86 -4.14 12.02
CA VAL A 277 -0.76 -5.11 12.23
C VAL A 277 -1.32 -6.42 12.81
N ILE A 278 -2.17 -6.34 13.84
CA ILE A 278 -2.78 -7.51 14.48
C ILE A 278 -3.67 -8.27 13.48
N GLY A 279 -4.54 -7.54 12.79
CA GLY A 279 -5.49 -8.11 11.83
C GLY A 279 -4.81 -8.76 10.64
N THR A 280 -3.76 -8.13 10.09
CA THR A 280 -3.00 -8.68 8.96
C THR A 280 -2.24 -9.95 9.34
N LEU A 281 -1.62 -10.00 10.52
CA LEU A 281 -0.97 -11.22 11.02
C LEU A 281 -1.98 -12.34 11.24
N ALA A 282 -3.12 -12.03 11.87
CA ALA A 282 -4.20 -12.99 12.07
C ALA A 282 -4.75 -13.49 10.73
N SER A 283 -4.95 -12.59 9.75
CA SER A 283 -5.42 -12.97 8.41
C SER A 283 -4.43 -13.87 7.69
N GLY A 284 -3.12 -13.62 7.79
CA GLY A 284 -2.11 -14.52 7.25
C GLY A 284 -2.24 -15.93 7.79
N TYR A 285 -2.36 -16.06 9.12
CA TYR A 285 -2.56 -17.35 9.79
C TYR A 285 -3.88 -18.05 9.39
N LEU A 286 -4.97 -17.29 9.27
CA LEU A 286 -6.27 -17.81 8.85
C LEU A 286 -6.27 -18.24 7.38
N THR A 287 -5.54 -17.52 6.52
CA THR A 287 -5.40 -17.82 5.08
C THR A 287 -4.77 -19.21 4.84
N ASP A 288 -3.88 -19.67 5.73
CA ASP A 288 -3.28 -20.99 5.64
C ASP A 288 -4.24 -22.14 6.05
N ARG A 289 -5.38 -21.83 6.68
CA ARG A 289 -6.31 -22.80 7.26
C ARG A 289 -7.70 -22.78 6.64
N PHE A 290 -8.13 -21.66 6.15
CA PHE A 290 -9.48 -21.45 5.63
C PHE A 290 -9.46 -21.04 4.16
N ASP A 291 -10.56 -21.30 3.46
CA ASP A 291 -10.70 -20.85 2.07
C ASP A 291 -10.68 -19.32 2.00
N SER A 292 -9.72 -18.80 1.25
CA SER A 292 -9.49 -17.36 1.06
C SER A 292 -10.72 -16.60 0.56
N ARG A 293 -11.66 -17.25 -0.17
CA ARG A 293 -12.89 -16.64 -0.65
C ARG A 293 -13.83 -16.28 0.50
N TRP A 294 -13.98 -17.19 1.48
CA TRP A 294 -14.79 -16.95 2.66
C TRP A 294 -14.17 -15.91 3.58
N LEU A 295 -12.84 -15.91 3.74
CA LEU A 295 -12.15 -14.85 4.49
C LEU A 295 -12.42 -13.48 3.88
N LEU A 296 -12.26 -13.35 2.56
CA LEU A 296 -12.55 -12.09 1.85
C LEU A 296 -14.04 -11.70 1.94
N PHE A 297 -14.95 -12.67 1.86
CA PHE A 297 -16.38 -12.42 2.04
C PHE A 297 -16.67 -11.76 3.38
N PHE A 298 -16.14 -12.32 4.48
CA PHE A 298 -16.35 -11.76 5.81
C PHE A 298 -15.65 -10.39 5.97
N TYR A 299 -14.42 -10.25 5.47
CA TYR A 299 -13.70 -8.96 5.54
C TYR A 299 -14.46 -7.86 4.80
N TYR A 300 -14.80 -8.06 3.55
CA TYR A 300 -15.56 -7.06 2.80
C TYR A 300 -16.97 -6.84 3.37
N GLY A 301 -17.62 -7.88 3.85
CA GLY A 301 -18.95 -7.79 4.44
C GLY A 301 -18.94 -6.94 5.72
N LEU A 302 -18.04 -7.24 6.66
CA LEU A 302 -17.92 -6.49 7.92
C LEU A 302 -17.46 -5.06 7.68
N ARG A 303 -16.51 -4.84 6.76
CA ARG A 303 -16.09 -3.50 6.33
C ARG A 303 -17.26 -2.71 5.75
N GLY A 304 -18.04 -3.33 4.89
CA GLY A 304 -19.21 -2.68 4.30
C GLY A 304 -20.23 -2.24 5.35
N LEU A 305 -20.55 -3.11 6.30
CA LEU A 305 -21.46 -2.80 7.40
C LEU A 305 -20.89 -1.68 8.29
N SER A 306 -19.59 -1.72 8.63
CA SER A 306 -18.99 -0.68 9.46
C SER A 306 -18.99 0.69 8.78
N LEU A 307 -18.78 0.76 7.46
CA LEU A 307 -18.88 2.01 6.69
C LEU A 307 -20.30 2.55 6.60
N LEU A 308 -21.32 1.68 6.48
CA LEU A 308 -22.71 2.09 6.49
C LEU A 308 -23.13 2.67 7.85
N LEU A 309 -22.52 2.18 8.94
CA LEU A 309 -22.80 2.65 10.30
C LEU A 309 -21.99 3.91 10.65
N LEU A 310 -20.83 4.15 10.05
CA LEU A 310 -19.93 5.23 10.42
C LEU A 310 -20.57 6.63 10.48
N PRO A 311 -21.40 7.06 9.50
CA PRO A 311 -22.04 8.38 9.57
C PRO A 311 -22.90 8.59 10.82
N TYR A 312 -23.47 7.51 11.35
CA TYR A 312 -24.31 7.55 12.56
C TYR A 312 -23.50 7.48 13.85
N VAL A 313 -22.23 7.07 13.76
CA VAL A 313 -21.33 6.99 14.91
C VAL A 313 -20.72 8.35 15.23
N PHE A 314 -20.54 9.23 14.24
CA PHE A 314 -20.16 10.60 14.48
C PHE A 314 -21.24 11.32 15.32
N GLY A 315 -20.84 11.97 16.42
CA GLY A 315 -21.78 12.62 17.34
C GLY A 315 -22.43 11.71 18.42
N THR A 316 -22.12 10.40 18.40
CA THR A 316 -22.49 9.47 19.47
C THR A 316 -21.38 9.37 20.54
N PRO A 317 -21.61 8.70 21.69
CA PRO A 317 -20.56 8.48 22.67
C PRO A 317 -19.29 7.92 22.04
N GLN A 318 -18.12 8.39 22.45
CA GLN A 318 -16.80 8.02 21.90
C GLN A 318 -16.56 6.50 21.80
N PHE A 319 -17.24 5.70 22.61
CA PHE A 319 -17.16 4.23 22.59
C PHE A 319 -17.52 3.63 21.22
N ALA A 320 -18.56 4.15 20.55
CA ALA A 320 -18.99 3.63 19.25
C ALA A 320 -17.93 3.90 18.16
N LEU A 321 -17.28 5.07 18.21
CA LEU A 321 -16.19 5.40 17.29
C LEU A 321 -14.94 4.54 17.56
N ILE A 322 -14.61 4.28 18.82
CA ILE A 322 -13.50 3.36 19.20
C ILE A 322 -13.79 1.95 18.66
N LEU A 323 -15.02 1.47 18.81
CA LEU A 323 -15.41 0.16 18.27
C LEU A 323 -15.24 0.10 16.76
N PHE A 324 -15.66 1.14 16.02
CA PHE A 324 -15.42 1.26 14.59
C PHE A 324 -13.91 1.18 14.28
N ILE A 325 -13.08 1.96 14.96
CA ILE A 325 -11.63 2.02 14.78
C ILE A 325 -10.97 0.65 14.97
N VAL A 326 -11.36 -0.08 16.02
CA VAL A 326 -10.84 -1.42 16.30
C VAL A 326 -11.20 -2.40 15.18
N PHE A 327 -12.48 -2.51 14.85
CA PHE A 327 -12.95 -3.46 13.83
C PHE A 327 -12.42 -3.10 12.44
N TYR A 328 -12.45 -1.83 12.07
CA TYR A 328 -11.96 -1.37 10.80
C TYR A 328 -10.44 -1.54 10.66
N GLY A 329 -9.70 -1.29 11.76
CA GLY A 329 -8.26 -1.51 11.80
C GLY A 329 -7.89 -2.97 11.62
N LEU A 330 -8.54 -3.89 12.32
CA LEU A 330 -8.33 -5.34 12.17
C LEU A 330 -8.54 -5.82 10.74
N ASP A 331 -9.36 -5.13 9.96
CA ASP A 331 -9.67 -5.48 8.57
C ASP A 331 -8.87 -4.68 7.53
N TRP A 332 -8.12 -3.64 7.90
CA TRP A 332 -7.53 -2.67 6.95
C TRP A 332 -6.71 -3.34 5.84
N VAL A 333 -5.68 -4.12 6.16
CA VAL A 333 -4.84 -4.86 5.20
C VAL A 333 -5.12 -6.37 5.24
N ALA A 334 -6.02 -6.83 6.11
CA ALA A 334 -6.34 -8.25 6.27
C ALA A 334 -6.83 -8.93 4.97
N THR A 335 -7.32 -8.16 4.00
CA THR A 335 -7.71 -8.64 2.67
C THR A 335 -6.51 -9.03 1.78
N VAL A 336 -5.28 -8.59 2.09
CA VAL A 336 -4.10 -8.83 1.25
C VAL A 336 -3.65 -10.28 1.23
N PRO A 337 -3.43 -10.99 2.37
CA PRO A 337 -2.99 -12.38 2.35
C PRO A 337 -3.91 -13.30 1.54
N PRO A 338 -5.24 -13.32 1.74
CA PRO A 338 -6.13 -14.17 0.96
C PRO A 338 -6.21 -13.77 -0.52
N THR A 339 -6.08 -12.47 -0.86
CA THR A 339 -6.03 -12.02 -2.26
C THR A 339 -4.77 -12.54 -2.96
N VAL A 340 -3.61 -12.47 -2.31
CA VAL A 340 -2.33 -13.01 -2.82
C VAL A 340 -2.43 -14.52 -3.04
N GLN A 341 -3.02 -15.24 -2.07
CA GLN A 341 -3.19 -16.69 -2.20
C GLN A 341 -4.12 -17.07 -3.35
N LEU A 342 -5.24 -16.37 -3.54
CA LEU A 342 -6.12 -16.59 -4.69
C LEU A 342 -5.43 -16.25 -6.02
N ALA A 343 -4.68 -15.15 -6.08
CA ALA A 343 -3.91 -14.81 -7.26
C ALA A 343 -2.89 -15.91 -7.60
N ARG A 344 -2.22 -16.49 -6.59
CA ARG A 344 -1.30 -17.61 -6.77
C ARG A 344 -2.01 -18.89 -7.23
N LYS A 345 -3.18 -19.19 -6.67
CA LYS A 345 -4.02 -20.35 -7.08
C LYS A 345 -4.48 -20.23 -8.53
N VAL A 346 -4.85 -19.02 -8.98
CA VAL A 346 -5.38 -18.77 -10.33
C VAL A 346 -4.30 -18.72 -11.40
N PHE A 347 -3.18 -18.00 -11.12
CA PHE A 347 -2.15 -17.68 -12.12
C PHE A 347 -0.87 -18.52 -12.00
N GLY A 348 -0.82 -19.42 -10.99
CA GLY A 348 0.35 -20.27 -10.74
C GLY A 348 1.52 -19.53 -10.13
N ALA A 349 2.48 -20.29 -9.54
CA ALA A 349 3.61 -19.74 -8.80
C ALA A 349 4.54 -18.85 -9.63
N GLN A 350 4.62 -19.07 -10.96
CA GLN A 350 5.54 -18.34 -11.85
C GLN A 350 5.00 -16.95 -12.23
N ASN A 351 3.67 -16.80 -12.39
CA ASN A 351 3.07 -15.59 -12.95
C ASN A 351 2.36 -14.72 -11.91
N PHE A 352 2.03 -15.29 -10.72
CA PHE A 352 1.17 -14.58 -9.76
C PHE A 352 1.73 -13.24 -9.31
N ALA A 353 3.04 -13.13 -9.10
CA ALA A 353 3.64 -11.90 -8.57
C ALA A 353 3.48 -10.73 -9.54
N ILE A 354 3.66 -10.98 -10.85
CA ILE A 354 3.53 -9.96 -11.88
C ILE A 354 2.05 -9.57 -12.06
N VAL A 355 1.15 -10.57 -12.07
CA VAL A 355 -0.29 -10.33 -12.20
C VAL A 355 -0.84 -9.63 -10.96
N TYR A 356 -0.39 -10.02 -9.76
CA TYR A 356 -0.76 -9.36 -8.51
C TYR A 356 -0.32 -7.90 -8.48
N GLY A 357 0.82 -7.55 -9.07
CA GLY A 357 1.23 -6.15 -9.23
C GLY A 357 0.18 -5.30 -9.93
N TRP A 358 -0.51 -5.82 -10.94
CA TRP A 358 -1.60 -5.13 -11.62
C TRP A 358 -2.91 -5.12 -10.82
N ILE A 359 -3.18 -6.19 -10.07
CA ILE A 359 -4.29 -6.22 -9.11
C ILE A 359 -4.07 -5.14 -8.03
N PHE A 360 -2.84 -4.98 -7.56
CA PHE A 360 -2.48 -3.91 -6.63
C PHE A 360 -2.58 -2.51 -7.27
N ALA A 361 -2.23 -2.36 -8.55
CA ALA A 361 -2.46 -1.11 -9.27
C ALA A 361 -3.97 -0.78 -9.34
N ALA A 362 -4.84 -1.77 -9.57
CA ALA A 362 -6.29 -1.58 -9.50
C ALA A 362 -6.75 -1.09 -8.11
N HIS A 363 -6.17 -1.61 -7.02
CA HIS A 363 -6.41 -1.12 -5.67
C HIS A 363 -6.08 0.37 -5.53
N GLN A 364 -4.94 0.82 -6.04
CA GLN A 364 -4.55 2.23 -5.96
C GLN A 364 -5.41 3.13 -6.86
N LEU A 365 -5.86 2.62 -8.00
CA LEU A 365 -6.84 3.33 -8.85
C LEU A 365 -8.18 3.49 -8.13
N GLY A 366 -8.63 2.47 -7.41
CA GLY A 366 -9.82 2.54 -6.56
C GLY A 366 -9.66 3.59 -5.46
N ALA A 367 -8.52 3.57 -4.77
CA ALA A 367 -8.19 4.56 -3.76
C ALA A 367 -8.21 5.98 -4.33
N ALA A 368 -7.59 6.22 -5.47
CA ALA A 368 -7.55 7.52 -6.13
C ALA A 368 -8.94 8.01 -6.54
N SER A 369 -9.76 7.11 -7.09
CA SER A 369 -11.12 7.44 -7.55
C SER A 369 -11.99 7.93 -6.38
N ILE A 370 -11.97 7.24 -5.25
CA ILE A 370 -12.78 7.62 -4.09
C ILE A 370 -12.14 8.78 -3.30
N ALA A 371 -10.82 8.91 -3.27
CA ALA A 371 -10.20 10.08 -2.68
C ALA A 371 -10.70 11.38 -3.32
N PHE A 372 -10.80 11.40 -4.66
CA PHE A 372 -11.40 12.52 -5.38
C PHE A 372 -12.93 12.59 -5.15
N ALA A 373 -13.64 11.48 -5.37
CA ALA A 373 -15.10 11.47 -5.32
C ALA A 373 -15.63 11.87 -3.94
N ALA A 374 -15.01 11.42 -2.84
CA ALA A 374 -15.41 11.81 -1.48
C ALA A 374 -15.16 13.30 -1.21
N GLY A 375 -14.05 13.87 -1.72
CA GLY A 375 -13.79 15.30 -1.68
C GLY A 375 -14.84 16.12 -2.46
N ALA A 376 -15.25 15.62 -3.63
CA ALA A 376 -16.31 16.20 -4.44
C ALA A 376 -17.67 16.11 -3.72
N VAL A 377 -18.03 14.93 -3.19
CA VAL A 377 -19.26 14.74 -2.39
C VAL A 377 -19.30 15.75 -1.25
N ARG A 378 -18.22 15.87 -0.47
CA ARG A 378 -18.14 16.87 0.61
C ARG A 378 -18.31 18.30 0.12
N THR A 379 -17.77 18.62 -1.04
CA THR A 379 -17.87 19.97 -1.63
C THR A 379 -19.30 20.31 -2.06
N PHE A 380 -20.01 19.36 -2.71
CA PHE A 380 -21.32 19.61 -3.30
C PHE A 380 -22.48 19.37 -2.33
N PHE A 381 -22.35 18.39 -1.43
CA PHE A 381 -23.44 17.98 -0.50
C PHE A 381 -23.23 18.47 0.93
N GLY A 382 -22.05 18.98 1.26
CA GLY A 382 -21.76 19.53 2.58
C GLY A 382 -21.34 18.51 3.64
N ASP A 383 -21.39 17.20 3.35
CA ASP A 383 -20.98 16.13 4.25
C ASP A 383 -20.34 14.94 3.49
N TYR A 384 -19.93 13.90 4.23
CA TYR A 384 -19.34 12.68 3.67
C TYR A 384 -20.30 11.48 3.67
N GLN A 385 -21.56 11.66 4.07
CA GLN A 385 -22.50 10.56 4.28
C GLN A 385 -22.65 9.69 3.03
N LEU A 386 -22.88 10.32 1.86
CA LEU A 386 -23.01 9.60 0.60
C LEU A 386 -21.74 8.82 0.24
N ALA A 387 -20.54 9.36 0.53
CA ALA A 387 -19.27 8.69 0.26
C ALA A 387 -19.09 7.44 1.13
N PHE A 388 -19.41 7.51 2.43
CA PHE A 388 -19.35 6.37 3.33
C PHE A 388 -20.38 5.30 2.96
N MET A 389 -21.63 5.69 2.70
CA MET A 389 -22.70 4.75 2.35
C MET A 389 -22.44 4.05 1.02
N SER A 390 -22.05 4.79 -0.04
CA SER A 390 -21.75 4.18 -1.34
C SER A 390 -20.56 3.22 -1.26
N SER A 391 -19.50 3.58 -0.52
CA SER A 391 -18.36 2.70 -0.32
C SER A 391 -18.72 1.46 0.50
N GLY A 392 -19.61 1.59 1.50
CA GLY A 392 -20.15 0.47 2.25
C GLY A 392 -20.91 -0.52 1.36
N LEU A 393 -21.80 -0.02 0.49
CA LEU A 393 -22.53 -0.86 -0.47
C LEU A 393 -21.60 -1.53 -1.48
N LEU A 394 -20.58 -0.82 -1.98
CA LEU A 394 -19.56 -1.42 -2.85
C LEU A 394 -18.78 -2.54 -2.14
N CYS A 395 -18.47 -2.40 -0.86
CA CYS A 395 -17.83 -3.49 -0.09
C CYS A 395 -18.76 -4.72 0.03
N LEU A 396 -20.06 -4.54 0.24
CA LEU A 396 -21.03 -5.66 0.24
C LEU A 396 -21.11 -6.34 -1.14
N LEU A 397 -21.04 -5.55 -2.22
CA LEU A 397 -20.93 -6.09 -3.58
C LEU A 397 -19.63 -6.90 -3.75
N ALA A 398 -18.50 -6.38 -3.29
CA ALA A 398 -17.22 -7.07 -3.33
C ALA A 398 -17.27 -8.41 -2.57
N ALA A 399 -17.93 -8.44 -1.39
CA ALA A 399 -18.13 -9.67 -0.64
C ALA A 399 -18.84 -10.76 -1.49
N GLY A 400 -19.85 -10.40 -2.27
CA GLY A 400 -20.50 -11.33 -3.20
C GLY A 400 -19.63 -11.74 -4.38
N LEU A 401 -18.81 -10.81 -4.91
CA LEU A 401 -17.95 -11.07 -6.06
C LEU A 401 -16.81 -12.05 -5.73
N VAL A 402 -16.19 -11.94 -4.56
CA VAL A 402 -15.03 -12.78 -4.19
C VAL A 402 -15.39 -14.27 -4.08
N LEU A 403 -16.62 -14.61 -3.78
CA LEU A 403 -17.09 -15.99 -3.75
C LEU A 403 -17.13 -16.66 -5.15
N ARG A 404 -17.03 -15.87 -6.22
CA ARG A 404 -17.02 -16.35 -7.62
C ARG A 404 -15.61 -16.58 -8.17
N ILE A 405 -14.55 -16.22 -7.43
CA ILE A 405 -13.15 -16.35 -7.83
C ILE A 405 -12.74 -17.83 -7.75
N ALA A 406 -11.99 -18.31 -8.74
CA ALA A 406 -11.44 -19.67 -8.81
C ALA A 406 -12.50 -20.75 -8.58
N ARG A 407 -13.77 -20.49 -8.89
CA ARG A 407 -14.82 -21.47 -8.83
C ARG A 407 -14.63 -22.45 -9.98
N GLU A 408 -14.45 -23.73 -9.70
CA GLU A 408 -14.35 -24.77 -10.69
C GLU A 408 -15.58 -24.72 -11.60
N ARG A 409 -15.36 -24.60 -12.91
CA ARG A 409 -16.45 -24.80 -13.88
C ARG A 409 -16.63 -26.30 -14.04
N PRO A 410 -17.82 -26.83 -13.86
CA PRO A 410 -18.10 -28.23 -14.27
C PRO A 410 -17.71 -28.36 -15.76
N GLY A 411 -16.69 -29.14 -16.09
CA GLY A 411 -16.29 -29.42 -17.47
C GLY A 411 -14.91 -28.95 -17.93
N ARG A 412 -14.07 -28.36 -17.08
CA ARG A 412 -12.65 -28.15 -17.44
C ARG A 412 -11.88 -29.46 -17.17
N VAL A 413 -11.67 -30.24 -18.22
CA VAL A 413 -10.74 -31.37 -18.22
C VAL A 413 -9.36 -30.81 -17.81
N GLU A 414 -8.79 -31.34 -16.74
CA GLU A 414 -7.38 -31.12 -16.40
C GLU A 414 -6.56 -31.57 -17.62
N VAL A 415 -5.86 -30.62 -18.24
CA VAL A 415 -4.78 -31.00 -19.18
C VAL A 415 -3.71 -31.62 -18.31
N PRO A 416 -3.35 -32.91 -18.49
CA PRO A 416 -2.30 -33.55 -17.73
C PRO A 416 -0.99 -32.72 -17.90
N GLU A 417 -0.27 -32.50 -16.84
CA GLU A 417 1.10 -31.98 -16.93
C GLU A 417 1.89 -32.90 -17.85
N PRO A 418 2.68 -32.36 -18.82
CA PRO A 418 3.53 -33.21 -19.66
C PRO A 418 4.47 -33.98 -18.72
N GLY A 419 4.29 -35.29 -18.68
CA GLY A 419 4.96 -36.22 -17.78
C GLY A 419 6.48 -36.05 -17.87
N VAL A 420 7.07 -35.81 -16.71
CA VAL A 420 8.47 -36.11 -16.47
C VAL A 420 8.56 -37.64 -16.43
N GLY A 421 8.91 -38.24 -17.58
CA GLY A 421 9.05 -39.68 -17.62
C GLY A 421 9.05 -40.23 -19.06
N ALA A 422 10.04 -39.82 -19.84
CA ALA A 422 10.48 -40.62 -20.97
C ALA A 422 11.93 -41.04 -20.70
N GLU A 423 12.10 -42.22 -20.11
CA GLU A 423 13.35 -42.96 -20.08
C GLU A 423 13.88 -43.05 -21.51
N ALA A 424 15.11 -42.59 -21.71
CA ALA A 424 15.85 -42.82 -22.96
C ALA A 424 16.11 -44.33 -23.13
N PRO A 425 15.89 -44.92 -24.33
CA PRO A 425 16.24 -46.30 -24.55
C PRO A 425 17.75 -46.45 -24.53
N ALA A 426 18.21 -47.39 -23.71
CA ALA A 426 19.60 -47.87 -23.73
C ALA A 426 19.90 -48.48 -25.09
N TYR A 427 20.86 -47.95 -25.84
CA TYR A 427 21.48 -48.59 -26.95
C TYR A 427 22.66 -49.45 -26.42
N SER A 428 22.54 -50.75 -26.64
CA SER A 428 23.56 -51.77 -26.50
C SER A 428 24.70 -51.60 -27.46
#